data_c9b515b85fc751940871120ced87ba3d
#
_entry.id   c9b515b85fc751940871120ced87ba3d
#
_cell.length_a   1.000
_cell.length_b   1.000
_cell.length_c   1.000
_cell.angle_alpha   90.00
_cell.angle_beta   90.00
_cell.angle_gamma   90.00
#
_symmetry.space_group_name_H-M   'P 1'
#
loop_
_entity.id
_entity.type
_entity.pdbx_description
1 polymer ?
#
loop_
_entity_poly.entity_id
_entity_poly.type
_entity_poly.pdbx_seq_one_letter_code
_entity_poly.pdbx_strand_id
1 'polypeptide(L)'
;MVGRIYADTSVIGGCEDEEFRVHSRRLMDAFIRGDLRLVLSELTLRELAPAPPAVREVLAMVPDGHIEVVRLTPAADELARRYLVEGILKANMLADAQHIAMATIANVDALVSWNFRHVVNLPRIHAYHGVNATLGYQTIEIRSPREVLADE
;
A
#
# COMPACT_ATOMS: atom_id res chain seq x y z
N MET A 1 -5.32 -19.97 -3.35
CA MET A 1 -4.20 -19.13 -2.88
C MET A 1 -4.72 -17.77 -2.48
N VAL A 2 -4.34 -17.29 -1.30
CA VAL A 2 -4.85 -16.02 -0.78
C VAL A 2 -4.04 -14.86 -1.36
N GLY A 3 -4.72 -13.85 -1.90
CA GLY A 3 -4.06 -12.67 -2.44
C GLY A 3 -3.37 -11.83 -1.35
N ARG A 4 -2.16 -11.39 -1.63
CA ARG A 4 -1.37 -10.53 -0.74
C ARG A 4 -1.53 -9.08 -1.19
N ILE A 5 -2.12 -8.26 -0.34
CA ILE A 5 -2.45 -6.87 -0.65
C ILE A 5 -1.70 -5.95 0.30
N TYR A 6 -0.83 -5.11 -0.25
CA TYR A 6 -0.18 -4.05 0.53
C TYR A 6 -1.15 -2.88 0.63
N ALA A 7 -1.57 -2.55 1.83
CA ALA A 7 -2.42 -1.40 2.09
C ALA A 7 -1.57 -0.29 2.71
N ASP A 8 -1.56 0.88 2.08
CA ASP A 8 -0.88 2.02 2.67
C ASP A 8 -1.74 2.65 3.78
N THR A 9 -1.19 3.64 4.44
CA THR A 9 -1.82 4.30 5.59
C THR A 9 -3.17 4.91 5.24
N SER A 10 -3.34 5.43 4.01
CA SER A 10 -4.59 6.06 3.58
C SER A 10 -5.76 5.09 3.55
N VAL A 11 -5.51 3.82 3.27
CA VAL A 11 -6.56 2.78 3.21
C VAL A 11 -7.10 2.49 4.61
N ILE A 12 -6.20 2.31 5.57
CA ILE A 12 -6.59 2.01 6.95
C ILE A 12 -7.26 3.24 7.57
N GLY A 13 -6.67 4.42 7.38
CA GLY A 13 -7.24 5.68 7.82
C GLY A 13 -8.59 5.99 7.16
N GLY A 14 -8.76 5.53 5.93
CA GLY A 14 -10.00 5.70 5.18
C GLY A 14 -11.22 5.07 5.83
N CYS A 15 -11.04 4.11 6.73
CA CYS A 15 -12.15 3.50 7.48
C CYS A 15 -12.93 4.52 8.32
N GLU A 16 -12.28 5.61 8.71
CA GLU A 16 -12.91 6.70 9.47
C GLU A 16 -13.13 7.97 8.62
N ASP A 17 -12.90 7.89 7.32
CA ASP A 17 -13.11 8.99 6.39
C ASP A 17 -14.49 8.84 5.73
N GLU A 18 -15.30 9.89 5.78
CA GLU A 18 -16.66 9.85 5.25
C GLU A 18 -16.71 9.47 3.77
N GLU A 19 -15.75 9.94 2.98
CA GLU A 19 -15.68 9.66 1.54
C GLU A 19 -15.26 8.21 1.24
N PHE A 20 -14.30 7.66 2.01
CA PHE A 20 -13.65 6.38 1.68
C PHE A 20 -14.11 5.21 2.55
N ARG A 21 -14.90 5.48 3.57
CA ARG A 21 -15.23 4.52 4.63
C ARG A 21 -15.80 3.20 4.12
N VAL A 22 -16.72 3.25 3.17
CA VAL A 22 -17.42 2.05 2.71
C VAL A 22 -16.43 1.04 2.11
N HIS A 23 -15.62 1.48 1.18
CA HIS A 23 -14.69 0.58 0.49
C HIS A 23 -13.48 0.21 1.34
N SER A 24 -12.97 1.13 2.17
CA SER A 24 -11.90 0.80 3.11
C SER A 24 -12.35 -0.28 4.11
N ARG A 25 -13.55 -0.14 4.68
CA ARG A 25 -14.08 -1.13 5.62
C ARG A 25 -14.33 -2.48 4.97
N ARG A 26 -14.85 -2.49 3.74
CA ARG A 26 -15.03 -3.74 3.00
C ARG A 26 -13.71 -4.46 2.77
N LEU A 27 -12.65 -3.72 2.44
CA LEU A 27 -11.34 -4.30 2.27
C LEU A 27 -10.78 -4.84 3.60
N MET A 28 -10.91 -4.08 4.68
CA MET A 28 -10.49 -4.54 6.01
C MET A 28 -11.27 -5.78 6.45
N ASP A 29 -12.56 -5.86 6.15
CA ASP A 29 -13.36 -7.06 6.43
C ASP A 29 -12.81 -8.29 5.70
N ALA A 30 -12.34 -8.13 4.47
CA ALA A 30 -11.72 -9.23 3.73
C ALA A 30 -10.43 -9.72 4.42
N PHE A 31 -9.63 -8.81 4.99
CA PHE A 31 -8.46 -9.17 5.77
C PHE A 31 -8.85 -9.86 7.08
N ILE A 32 -9.88 -9.36 7.76
CA ILE A 32 -10.37 -9.95 9.01
C ILE A 32 -10.84 -11.38 8.79
N ARG A 33 -11.58 -11.63 7.71
CA ARG A 33 -12.07 -12.96 7.37
C ARG A 33 -10.98 -13.89 6.83
N GLY A 34 -9.84 -13.34 6.40
CA GLY A 34 -8.77 -14.13 5.80
C GLY A 34 -8.96 -14.41 4.31
N ASP A 35 -9.91 -13.74 3.65
CA ASP A 35 -10.09 -13.83 2.20
C ASP A 35 -8.91 -13.24 1.46
N LEU A 36 -8.29 -12.22 2.05
CA LEU A 36 -7.06 -11.58 1.57
C LEU A 36 -6.07 -11.48 2.73
N ARG A 37 -4.78 -11.47 2.41
CA ARG A 37 -3.72 -11.24 3.39
C ARG A 37 -3.31 -9.78 3.35
N LEU A 38 -3.33 -9.14 4.51
CA LEU A 38 -2.86 -7.76 4.65
C LEU A 38 -1.34 -7.74 4.73
N VAL A 39 -0.71 -7.01 3.82
CA VAL A 39 0.72 -6.71 3.90
C VAL A 39 0.84 -5.23 4.25
N LEU A 40 1.62 -4.92 5.26
CA LEU A 40 1.93 -3.55 5.62
C LEU A 40 3.38 -3.46 6.06
N SER A 41 3.86 -2.25 6.34
CA SER A 41 5.24 -2.04 6.71
C SER A 41 5.37 -1.35 8.05
N GLU A 42 6.60 -1.31 8.58
CA GLU A 42 6.89 -0.54 9.79
C GLU A 42 6.59 0.95 9.56
N LEU A 43 6.73 1.44 8.31
CA LEU A 43 6.37 2.81 7.96
C LEU A 43 4.87 3.04 8.16
N THR A 44 4.02 2.09 7.69
CA THR A 44 2.58 2.16 7.91
C THR A 44 2.25 2.24 9.40
N LEU A 45 2.89 1.40 10.21
CA LEU A 45 2.65 1.39 11.66
C LEU A 45 3.06 2.71 12.30
N ARG A 46 4.19 3.30 11.89
CA ARG A 46 4.60 4.61 12.38
C ARG A 46 3.65 5.71 11.99
N GLU A 47 3.18 5.70 10.76
CA GLU A 47 2.22 6.71 10.28
C GLU A 47 0.87 6.59 10.98
N LEU A 48 0.48 5.39 11.40
CA LEU A 48 -0.78 5.15 12.12
C LEU A 48 -0.66 5.43 13.63
N ALA A 49 0.54 5.50 14.19
CA ALA A 49 0.72 5.69 15.64
C ALA A 49 -0.02 6.93 16.16
N PRO A 50 0.01 8.11 15.49
CA PRO A 50 -0.73 9.28 15.95
C PRO A 50 -2.20 9.29 15.51
N ALA A 51 -2.67 8.28 14.79
CA ALA A 51 -4.05 8.25 14.32
C ALA A 51 -5.05 8.11 15.47
N PRO A 52 -6.31 8.54 15.26
CA PRO A 52 -7.35 8.33 16.28
C PRO A 52 -7.49 6.87 16.68
N PRO A 53 -7.86 6.59 17.95
CA PRO A 53 -8.02 5.20 18.43
C PRO A 53 -8.89 4.33 17.53
N ALA A 54 -9.96 4.88 16.96
CA ALA A 54 -10.87 4.14 16.07
C ALA A 54 -10.14 3.54 14.86
N VAL A 55 -9.19 4.25 14.29
CA VAL A 55 -8.38 3.76 13.15
C VAL A 55 -7.49 2.61 13.60
N ARG A 56 -6.80 2.76 14.75
CA ARG A 56 -5.93 1.72 15.29
C ARG A 56 -6.71 0.46 15.69
N GLU A 57 -7.93 0.64 16.17
CA GLU A 57 -8.80 -0.48 16.54
C GLU A 57 -9.20 -1.32 15.32
N VAL A 58 -9.43 -0.68 14.16
CA VAL A 58 -9.75 -1.42 12.93
C VAL A 58 -8.59 -2.35 12.57
N LEU A 59 -7.36 -1.86 12.62
CA LEU A 59 -6.19 -2.70 12.34
C LEU A 59 -6.06 -3.84 13.39
N ALA A 60 -6.33 -3.54 14.65
CA ALA A 60 -6.25 -4.53 15.72
C ALA A 60 -7.27 -5.68 15.57
N MET A 61 -8.33 -5.48 14.78
CA MET A 61 -9.32 -6.54 14.51
C MET A 61 -8.82 -7.59 13.53
N VAL A 62 -7.75 -7.30 12.77
CA VAL A 62 -7.19 -8.26 11.82
C VAL A 62 -6.33 -9.26 12.59
N PRO A 63 -6.64 -10.58 12.52
CA PRO A 63 -5.80 -11.58 13.21
C PRO A 63 -4.35 -11.54 12.74
N ASP A 64 -3.40 -11.78 13.65
CA ASP A 64 -1.98 -11.76 13.34
C ASP A 64 -1.63 -12.71 12.19
N GLY A 65 -2.29 -13.85 12.11
CA GLY A 65 -2.07 -14.82 11.03
C GLY A 65 -2.49 -14.33 9.64
N HIS A 66 -3.25 -13.22 9.56
CA HIS A 66 -3.69 -12.61 8.31
C HIS A 66 -2.86 -11.38 7.93
N ILE A 67 -1.84 -11.06 8.72
CA ILE A 67 -0.99 -9.88 8.50
C ILE A 67 0.45 -10.33 8.24
N GLU A 68 1.08 -9.67 7.28
CA GLU A 68 2.52 -9.78 7.03
C GLU A 68 3.11 -8.37 7.14
N VAL A 69 4.14 -8.21 7.96
CA VAL A 69 4.82 -6.91 8.13
C VAL A 69 6.16 -6.98 7.39
N VAL A 70 6.34 -6.07 6.43
CA VAL A 70 7.59 -5.96 5.68
C VAL A 70 8.41 -4.78 6.16
N ARG A 71 9.71 -4.81 5.88
CA ARG A 71 10.65 -3.80 6.31
C ARG A 71 11.12 -2.94 5.15
N LEU A 72 11.60 -1.75 5.48
CA LEU A 72 12.33 -0.94 4.53
C LEU A 72 13.77 -1.47 4.45
N THR A 73 13.99 -2.43 3.53
CA THR A 73 15.31 -2.96 3.28
C THR A 73 16.19 -1.95 2.52
N PRO A 74 17.52 -2.13 2.51
CA PRO A 74 18.38 -1.29 1.65
C PRO A 74 17.94 -1.30 0.18
N ALA A 75 17.52 -2.45 -0.35
CA ALA A 75 17.04 -2.55 -1.72
C ALA A 75 15.75 -1.73 -1.94
N ALA A 76 14.83 -1.78 -1.00
CA ALA A 76 13.59 -1.00 -1.08
C ALA A 76 13.86 0.50 -0.99
N ASP A 77 14.75 0.92 -0.08
CA ASP A 77 15.10 2.33 0.04
C ASP A 77 15.80 2.83 -1.24
N GLU A 78 16.68 2.04 -1.80
CA GLU A 78 17.37 2.37 -3.05
C GLU A 78 16.35 2.52 -4.20
N LEU A 79 15.41 1.60 -4.30
CA LEU A 79 14.34 1.69 -5.31
C LEU A 79 13.48 2.94 -5.10
N ALA A 80 13.12 3.26 -3.86
CA ALA A 80 12.35 4.46 -3.55
C ALA A 80 13.09 5.72 -4.00
N ARG A 81 14.38 5.80 -3.71
CA ARG A 81 15.22 6.95 -4.12
C ARG A 81 15.36 7.03 -5.63
N ARG A 82 15.37 5.89 -6.32
CA ARG A 82 15.39 5.88 -7.78
C ARG A 82 14.13 6.53 -8.36
N TYR A 83 12.95 6.29 -7.76
CA TYR A 83 11.74 6.99 -8.19
C TYR A 83 11.88 8.50 -8.07
N LEU A 84 12.56 8.99 -7.04
CA LEU A 84 12.80 10.42 -6.87
C LEU A 84 13.80 10.94 -7.90
N VAL A 85 14.89 10.21 -8.14
CA VAL A 85 15.91 10.59 -9.12
C VAL A 85 15.32 10.68 -10.52
N GLU A 86 14.44 9.76 -10.87
CA GLU A 86 13.77 9.76 -12.18
C GLU A 86 12.65 10.82 -12.28
N GLY A 87 12.42 11.58 -11.22
CA GLY A 87 11.47 12.69 -11.23
C GLY A 87 10.01 12.29 -11.13
N ILE A 88 9.70 11.03 -10.78
CA ILE A 88 8.32 10.58 -10.66
C ILE A 88 7.65 11.26 -9.46
N LEU A 89 8.38 11.40 -8.37
CA LEU A 89 7.94 12.05 -7.15
C LEU A 89 8.98 13.06 -6.67
N LYS A 90 8.53 14.08 -5.96
CA LYS A 90 9.42 15.07 -5.33
C LYS A 90 10.04 14.50 -4.06
N ALA A 91 11.16 15.10 -3.62
CA ALA A 91 11.90 14.64 -2.44
C ALA A 91 11.05 14.58 -1.16
N ASN A 92 10.09 15.51 -1.01
CA ASN A 92 9.19 15.51 0.16
C ASN A 92 8.14 14.39 0.12
N MET A 93 8.14 13.57 -0.92
CA MET A 93 7.23 12.43 -1.08
C MET A 93 7.96 11.10 -0.95
N LEU A 94 9.08 11.09 -0.23
CA LEU A 94 9.87 9.89 -0.02
C LEU A 94 9.04 8.76 0.62
N ALA A 95 8.14 9.09 1.56
CA ALA A 95 7.31 8.07 2.21
C ALA A 95 6.43 7.33 1.19
N ASP A 96 5.79 8.05 0.26
CA ASP A 96 5.00 7.42 -0.80
C ASP A 96 5.88 6.52 -1.68
N ALA A 97 7.07 7.01 -2.04
CA ALA A 97 8.02 6.22 -2.80
C ALA A 97 8.44 4.94 -2.06
N GLN A 98 8.64 5.03 -0.75
CA GLN A 98 9.01 3.89 0.07
C GLN A 98 7.90 2.84 0.15
N HIS A 99 6.63 3.27 0.25
CA HIS A 99 5.50 2.34 0.22
C HIS A 99 5.47 1.55 -1.10
N ILE A 100 5.62 2.24 -2.22
CA ILE A 100 5.62 1.60 -3.54
C ILE A 100 6.80 0.64 -3.67
N ALA A 101 7.98 1.06 -3.22
CA ALA A 101 9.18 0.24 -3.28
C ALA A 101 9.07 -1.01 -2.41
N MET A 102 8.60 -0.87 -1.18
CA MET A 102 8.43 -2.02 -0.28
C MET A 102 7.43 -3.03 -0.83
N ALA A 103 6.31 -2.55 -1.39
CA ALA A 103 5.32 -3.42 -2.02
C ALA A 103 5.91 -4.15 -3.22
N THR A 104 6.74 -3.48 -4.02
CA THR A 104 7.42 -4.06 -5.17
C THR A 104 8.41 -5.14 -4.76
N ILE A 105 9.29 -4.85 -3.81
CA ILE A 105 10.29 -5.81 -3.30
C ILE A 105 9.61 -7.02 -2.68
N ALA A 106 8.51 -6.80 -1.95
CA ALA A 106 7.73 -7.89 -1.36
C ALA A 106 6.92 -8.69 -2.40
N ASN A 107 6.85 -8.19 -3.61
CA ASN A 107 6.16 -8.82 -4.74
C ASN A 107 4.70 -9.17 -4.40
N VAL A 108 3.99 -8.20 -3.83
CA VAL A 108 2.57 -8.36 -3.49
C VAL A 108 1.73 -8.47 -4.77
N ASP A 109 0.52 -8.98 -4.64
CA ASP A 109 -0.40 -9.05 -5.79
C ASP A 109 -0.91 -7.67 -6.16
N ALA A 110 -1.16 -6.80 -5.17
CA ALA A 110 -1.54 -5.41 -5.42
C ALA A 110 -1.11 -4.51 -4.28
N LEU A 111 -0.77 -3.28 -4.62
CA LEU A 111 -0.66 -2.16 -3.70
C LEU A 111 -1.95 -1.37 -3.80
N VAL A 112 -2.59 -1.10 -2.66
CA VAL A 112 -3.87 -0.40 -2.61
C VAL A 112 -3.71 0.91 -1.85
N SER A 113 -4.24 1.99 -2.42
CA SER A 113 -4.13 3.34 -1.86
C SER A 113 -5.30 4.21 -2.29
N TRP A 114 -5.64 5.21 -1.47
CA TRP A 114 -6.55 6.29 -1.85
C TRP A 114 -5.83 7.51 -2.42
N ASN A 115 -4.51 7.48 -2.47
CA ASN A 115 -3.73 8.60 -2.97
C ASN A 115 -3.75 8.62 -4.50
N PHE A 116 -4.76 9.27 -5.08
CA PHE A 116 -4.92 9.37 -6.53
C PHE A 116 -3.94 10.35 -7.18
N ARG A 117 -3.25 11.15 -6.37
CA ARG A 117 -2.30 12.12 -6.89
C ARG A 117 -0.92 11.51 -7.14
N HIS A 118 -0.44 10.70 -6.20
CA HIS A 118 0.94 10.20 -6.25
C HIS A 118 1.08 8.70 -6.45
N VAL A 119 0.06 7.93 -6.10
CA VAL A 119 0.14 6.47 -6.10
C VAL A 119 -0.77 5.88 -7.18
N VAL A 120 -2.09 6.04 -7.03
CA VAL A 120 -3.07 5.49 -7.97
C VAL A 120 -3.33 6.53 -9.07
N ASN A 121 -2.35 6.70 -9.93
CA ASN A 121 -2.33 7.72 -10.98
C ASN A 121 -1.68 7.08 -12.20
N LEU A 122 -2.41 6.94 -13.28
CA LEU A 122 -1.99 6.12 -14.42
C LEU A 122 -0.62 6.51 -14.99
N PRO A 123 -0.31 7.79 -15.27
CA PRO A 123 1.02 8.14 -15.74
C PRO A 123 2.13 7.78 -14.76
N ARG A 124 1.90 7.96 -13.47
CA ARG A 124 2.89 7.61 -12.44
C ARG A 124 3.05 6.10 -12.31
N ILE A 125 1.95 5.35 -12.39
CA ILE A 125 2.00 3.89 -12.36
C ILE A 125 2.88 3.37 -13.50
N HIS A 126 2.70 3.89 -14.71
CA HIS A 126 3.54 3.52 -15.85
C HIS A 126 5.01 3.86 -15.59
N ALA A 127 5.28 5.00 -14.97
CA ALA A 127 6.65 5.40 -14.63
C ALA A 127 7.27 4.48 -13.57
N TYR A 128 6.52 4.11 -12.53
CA TYR A 128 7.00 3.13 -11.53
C TYR A 128 7.33 1.80 -12.19
N HIS A 129 6.41 1.30 -13.04
CA HIS A 129 6.62 0.04 -13.76
C HIS A 129 7.87 0.10 -14.64
N GLY A 130 8.11 1.23 -15.30
CA GLY A 130 9.30 1.42 -16.13
C GLY A 130 10.59 1.33 -15.33
N VAL A 131 10.66 1.98 -14.19
CA VAL A 131 11.82 1.92 -13.29
C VAL A 131 12.00 0.50 -12.76
N ASN A 132 10.92 -0.13 -12.30
CA ASN A 132 10.95 -1.48 -11.77
C ASN A 132 11.52 -2.46 -12.81
N ALA A 133 11.03 -2.38 -14.05
CA ALA A 133 11.48 -3.24 -15.13
C ALA A 133 12.96 -3.03 -15.44
N THR A 134 13.42 -1.78 -15.47
CA THR A 134 14.83 -1.44 -15.72
C THR A 134 15.75 -2.07 -14.67
N LEU A 135 15.29 -2.14 -13.41
CA LEU A 135 16.08 -2.68 -12.32
C LEU A 135 15.84 -4.19 -12.09
N GLY A 136 15.04 -4.83 -12.94
CA GLY A 136 14.80 -6.26 -12.86
C GLY A 136 13.73 -6.70 -11.87
N TYR A 137 12.93 -5.77 -11.36
CA TYR A 137 11.82 -6.11 -10.47
C TYR A 137 10.56 -6.40 -11.27
N GLN A 138 9.70 -7.26 -10.72
CA GLN A 138 8.38 -7.51 -11.29
C GLN A 138 7.48 -6.29 -11.07
N THR A 139 6.55 -6.08 -11.99
CA THR A 139 5.52 -5.07 -11.80
C THR A 139 4.44 -5.60 -10.87
N ILE A 140 3.88 -4.71 -10.05
CA ILE A 140 2.76 -5.03 -9.18
C ILE A 140 1.54 -4.22 -9.63
N GLU A 141 0.35 -4.73 -9.36
CA GLU A 141 -0.87 -3.97 -9.59
C GLU A 141 -0.95 -2.84 -8.57
N ILE A 142 -1.36 -1.64 -9.01
CA ILE A 142 -1.58 -0.48 -8.14
C ILE A 142 -3.01 -0.04 -8.35
N ARG A 143 -3.84 -0.14 -7.32
CA ARG A 143 -5.28 0.04 -7.40
C ARG A 143 -5.82 0.82 -6.20
N SER A 144 -7.04 1.36 -6.35
CA SER A 144 -7.80 1.85 -5.20
C SER A 144 -8.55 0.69 -4.53
N PRO A 145 -9.01 0.86 -3.27
CA PRO A 145 -9.86 -0.16 -2.64
C PRO A 145 -11.11 -0.48 -3.45
N ARG A 146 -11.67 0.50 -4.14
CA ARG A 146 -12.84 0.30 -5.00
C ARG A 146 -12.55 -0.65 -6.15
N GLU A 147 -11.38 -0.48 -6.78
CA GLU A 147 -11.00 -1.29 -7.94
C GLU A 147 -10.65 -2.73 -7.56
N VAL A 148 -9.94 -2.91 -6.45
CA VAL A 148 -9.51 -4.25 -6.02
C VAL A 148 -10.69 -5.11 -5.55
N LEU A 149 -11.81 -4.48 -5.17
CA LEU A 149 -13.02 -5.17 -4.73
C LEU A 149 -14.08 -5.27 -5.84
N ALA A 150 -13.81 -4.72 -7.01
CA ALA A 150 -14.81 -4.62 -8.09
C ALA A 150 -15.31 -5.98 -8.58
N ASP A 151 -14.51 -7.02 -8.46
CA ASP A 151 -14.82 -8.37 -8.94
C ASP A 151 -15.53 -9.25 -7.91
N GLU A 152 -15.85 -8.70 -6.76
CA GLU A 152 -16.57 -9.44 -5.72
C GLU A 152 -18.07 -9.44 -5.91
#